data_b023d002eb36d9d147ce12820f165d22
#
_entry.id   b023d002eb36d9d147ce12820f165d22
#
_cell.length_a   1.000
_cell.length_b   1.000
_cell.length_c   1.000
_cell.angle_alpha   90.00
_cell.angle_beta   90.00
_cell.angle_gamma   90.00
#
_symmetry.space_group_name_H-M   'P 1'
#
loop_
_entity.id
_entity.type
_entity.pdbx_description
1 polymer ?
#
loop_
_entity_poly.entity_id
_entity_poly.type
_entity_poly.pdbx_seq_one_letter_code
_entity_poly.pdbx_strand_id
1 'polypeptide(L)'
;MSTFENKTAIISGGAEGIGLAIAHAVGARGMNVVIADINPDQLRIAEAELRQAGIPVLAAELDVADLGQWQDVADQAVKRFGKVHMVVNNAGVGGSGGTIEETDPKTWQWVLDVNLMGVVYGTQVTVPLMKAHGEGGWVVNVASMAGFGPLPLATPYTATKAAVVAMTEGWSLELAPEGIHACVLCPGFTQTRINLSERNKPARYASGAGAGSGAAKQLDGALKRVVDEGMPSNVVAERVIEALESKEMYVFTHPSYRPLAQVRFNAANAAFDRAAQSPLLAEYVNLPLPDFSQE
;
A
#
# COMPACT_ATOMS: atom_id res chain seq x y z
N MET A 1 -11.19 -2.35 -26.90
CA MET A 1 -10.10 -3.07 -26.19
C MET A 1 -9.99 -2.49 -24.81
N SER A 2 -9.85 -3.33 -23.80
CA SER A 2 -9.62 -2.87 -22.41
C SER A 2 -8.28 -2.11 -22.34
N THR A 3 -8.21 -1.06 -21.54
CA THR A 3 -6.97 -0.32 -21.27
C THR A 3 -5.87 -1.21 -20.68
N PHE A 4 -6.24 -2.37 -20.13
CA PHE A 4 -5.37 -3.33 -19.45
C PHE A 4 -4.89 -4.49 -20.34
N GLU A 5 -5.49 -4.67 -21.51
CA GLU A 5 -5.25 -5.83 -22.38
C GLU A 5 -3.79 -5.92 -22.84
N ASN A 6 -3.18 -7.09 -22.70
CA ASN A 6 -1.78 -7.40 -23.03
C ASN A 6 -0.72 -6.63 -22.22
N LYS A 7 -1.11 -6.00 -21.13
CA LYS A 7 -0.19 -5.33 -20.20
C LYS A 7 0.22 -6.26 -19.07
N THR A 8 1.26 -5.91 -18.31
CA THR A 8 1.79 -6.74 -17.24
C THR A 8 1.77 -5.99 -15.91
N ALA A 9 1.22 -6.62 -14.87
CA ALA A 9 1.21 -6.13 -13.50
C ALA A 9 2.13 -6.95 -12.60
N ILE A 10 2.93 -6.30 -11.76
CA ILE A 10 3.62 -6.92 -10.62
C ILE A 10 2.87 -6.55 -9.35
N ILE A 11 2.49 -7.53 -8.53
CA ILE A 11 1.67 -7.36 -7.33
C ILE A 11 2.39 -7.98 -6.14
N SER A 12 2.91 -7.14 -5.23
CA SER A 12 3.50 -7.63 -3.98
C SER A 12 2.43 -8.00 -2.95
N GLY A 13 2.71 -9.02 -2.12
CA GLY A 13 1.66 -9.60 -1.27
C GLY A 13 0.52 -10.17 -2.10
N GLY A 14 0.85 -10.70 -3.29
CA GLY A 14 -0.10 -11.14 -4.31
C GLY A 14 -0.67 -12.54 -4.08
N ALA A 15 -0.23 -13.24 -3.03
CA ALA A 15 -0.64 -14.63 -2.78
C ALA A 15 -1.96 -14.74 -2.00
N GLU A 16 -2.45 -13.65 -1.41
CA GLU A 16 -3.70 -13.67 -0.62
C GLU A 16 -4.36 -12.28 -0.50
N GLY A 17 -5.58 -12.24 0.02
CA GLY A 17 -6.27 -11.01 0.38
C GLY A 17 -6.48 -10.02 -0.78
N ILE A 18 -6.21 -8.73 -0.52
CA ILE A 18 -6.40 -7.65 -1.51
C ILE A 18 -5.50 -7.86 -2.72
N GLY A 19 -4.23 -8.28 -2.52
CA GLY A 19 -3.29 -8.49 -3.62
C GLY A 19 -3.76 -9.56 -4.60
N LEU A 20 -4.19 -10.73 -4.11
CA LEU A 20 -4.73 -11.80 -4.95
C LEU A 20 -6.04 -11.37 -5.65
N ALA A 21 -6.91 -10.65 -4.93
CA ALA A 21 -8.14 -10.15 -5.53
C ALA A 21 -7.86 -9.15 -6.67
N ILE A 22 -6.87 -8.26 -6.52
CA ILE A 22 -6.43 -7.35 -7.60
C ILE A 22 -5.83 -8.17 -8.76
N ALA A 23 -5.04 -9.22 -8.46
CA ALA A 23 -4.49 -10.12 -9.48
C ALA A 23 -5.59 -10.73 -10.36
N HIS A 24 -6.67 -11.22 -9.75
CA HIS A 24 -7.85 -11.70 -10.47
C HIS A 24 -8.52 -10.60 -11.29
N ALA A 25 -8.72 -9.42 -10.70
CA ALA A 25 -9.44 -8.33 -11.33
C ALA A 25 -8.72 -7.77 -12.58
N VAL A 26 -7.40 -7.57 -12.51
CA VAL A 26 -6.60 -7.11 -13.66
C VAL A 26 -6.39 -8.24 -14.68
N GLY A 27 -6.20 -9.49 -14.22
CA GLY A 27 -6.05 -10.65 -15.08
C GLY A 27 -7.31 -10.94 -15.91
N ALA A 28 -8.49 -10.84 -15.31
CA ALA A 28 -9.77 -10.97 -16.02
C ALA A 28 -9.98 -9.89 -17.11
N ARG A 29 -9.22 -8.80 -17.05
CA ARG A 29 -9.21 -7.71 -18.03
C ARG A 29 -8.08 -7.83 -19.06
N GLY A 30 -7.39 -8.96 -19.08
CA GLY A 30 -6.39 -9.30 -20.09
C GLY A 30 -4.96 -8.92 -19.72
N MET A 31 -4.67 -8.58 -18.47
CA MET A 31 -3.27 -8.40 -18.02
C MET A 31 -2.58 -9.73 -17.79
N ASN A 32 -1.27 -9.77 -18.07
CA ASN A 32 -0.36 -10.75 -17.50
C ASN A 32 -0.09 -10.36 -16.04
N VAL A 33 -0.02 -11.34 -15.15
CA VAL A 33 0.12 -11.09 -13.72
C VAL A 33 1.38 -11.72 -13.16
N VAL A 34 2.16 -10.95 -12.43
CA VAL A 34 3.25 -11.45 -11.58
C VAL A 34 2.80 -11.29 -10.15
N ILE A 35 2.53 -12.39 -9.45
CA ILE A 35 2.27 -12.39 -8.02
C ILE A 35 3.58 -12.61 -7.28
N ALA A 36 3.90 -11.72 -6.36
CA ALA A 36 5.12 -11.80 -5.56
C ALA A 36 4.77 -11.80 -4.07
N ASP A 37 5.32 -12.75 -3.30
CA ASP A 37 5.01 -12.91 -1.88
C ASP A 37 6.18 -13.57 -1.14
N ILE A 38 6.26 -13.35 0.17
CA ILE A 38 7.27 -13.98 1.03
C ILE A 38 6.92 -15.45 1.35
N ASN A 39 5.67 -15.86 1.15
CA ASN A 39 5.17 -17.19 1.50
C ASN A 39 5.08 -18.10 0.27
N PRO A 40 6.03 -19.03 0.05
CA PRO A 40 6.07 -19.88 -1.14
C PRO A 40 4.89 -20.86 -1.22
N ASP A 41 4.32 -21.28 -0.09
CA ASP A 41 3.19 -22.20 -0.09
C ASP A 41 1.92 -21.51 -0.57
N GLN A 42 1.68 -20.27 -0.11
CA GLN A 42 0.55 -19.48 -0.57
C GLN A 42 0.71 -19.05 -2.04
N LEU A 43 1.95 -18.74 -2.48
CA LEU A 43 2.23 -18.46 -3.89
C LEU A 43 1.82 -19.62 -4.81
N ARG A 44 2.17 -20.87 -4.44
CA ARG A 44 1.80 -22.04 -5.24
C ARG A 44 0.28 -22.23 -5.35
N ILE A 45 -0.45 -21.96 -4.27
CA ILE A 45 -1.92 -22.04 -4.25
C ILE A 45 -2.51 -20.94 -5.15
N ALA A 46 -2.09 -19.71 -4.98
CA ALA A 46 -2.58 -18.56 -5.74
C ALA A 46 -2.26 -18.68 -7.25
N GLU A 47 -1.05 -19.16 -7.58
CA GLU A 47 -0.67 -19.41 -8.98
C GLU A 47 -1.59 -20.45 -9.63
N ALA A 48 -1.89 -21.54 -8.92
CA ALA A 48 -2.80 -22.58 -9.44
C ALA A 48 -4.21 -22.02 -9.66
N GLU A 49 -4.71 -21.19 -8.73
CA GLU A 49 -6.02 -20.55 -8.82
C GLU A 49 -6.10 -19.59 -10.03
N LEU A 50 -5.11 -18.73 -10.21
CA LEU A 50 -5.04 -17.80 -11.34
C LEU A 50 -4.91 -18.52 -12.67
N ARG A 51 -4.12 -19.59 -12.75
CA ARG A 51 -4.01 -20.44 -13.96
C ARG A 51 -5.34 -21.14 -14.30
N GLN A 52 -6.05 -21.62 -13.27
CA GLN A 52 -7.38 -22.22 -13.47
C GLN A 52 -8.39 -21.20 -14.00
N ALA A 53 -8.26 -19.93 -13.62
CA ALA A 53 -9.04 -18.82 -14.15
C ALA A 53 -8.61 -18.38 -15.57
N GLY A 54 -7.61 -19.03 -16.18
CA GLY A 54 -7.10 -18.72 -17.52
C GLY A 54 -6.22 -17.47 -17.57
N ILE A 55 -5.74 -16.99 -16.43
CA ILE A 55 -4.90 -15.79 -16.32
C ILE A 55 -3.43 -16.16 -16.53
N PRO A 56 -2.70 -15.52 -17.48
CA PRO A 56 -1.27 -15.68 -17.60
C PRO A 56 -0.56 -15.20 -16.34
N VAL A 57 0.05 -16.11 -15.58
CA VAL A 57 0.64 -15.81 -14.28
C VAL A 57 2.09 -16.29 -14.16
N LEU A 58 2.90 -15.52 -13.42
CA LEU A 58 4.21 -15.86 -12.89
C LEU A 58 4.17 -15.66 -11.38
N ALA A 59 4.55 -16.67 -10.61
CA ALA A 59 4.73 -16.58 -9.16
C ALA A 59 6.22 -16.43 -8.83
N ALA A 60 6.56 -15.49 -7.96
CA ALA A 60 7.93 -15.21 -7.55
C ALA A 60 8.01 -14.98 -6.03
N GLU A 61 9.01 -15.57 -5.37
CA GLU A 61 9.27 -15.28 -3.96
C GLU A 61 9.84 -13.86 -3.83
N LEU A 62 9.34 -13.11 -2.84
CA LEU A 62 9.74 -11.73 -2.60
C LEU A 62 9.61 -11.36 -1.13
N ASP A 63 10.72 -11.07 -0.48
CA ASP A 63 10.74 -10.21 0.69
C ASP A 63 10.81 -8.75 0.22
N VAL A 64 9.73 -8.00 0.37
CA VAL A 64 9.67 -6.60 -0.12
C VAL A 64 10.66 -5.67 0.56
N ALA A 65 11.22 -6.06 1.70
CA ALA A 65 12.28 -5.32 2.39
C ALA A 65 13.68 -5.55 1.78
N ASP A 66 13.77 -6.32 0.70
CA ASP A 66 15.01 -6.60 -0.04
C ASP A 66 14.94 -6.03 -1.46
N LEU A 67 15.73 -5.00 -1.72
CA LEU A 67 15.79 -4.34 -3.03
C LEU A 67 16.31 -5.28 -4.14
N GLY A 68 17.25 -6.19 -3.80
CA GLY A 68 17.79 -7.16 -4.77
C GLY A 68 16.72 -8.13 -5.25
N GLN A 69 15.87 -8.63 -4.34
CA GLN A 69 14.75 -9.50 -4.71
C GLN A 69 13.71 -8.77 -5.57
N TRP A 70 13.46 -7.49 -5.33
CA TRP A 70 12.61 -6.69 -6.23
C TRP A 70 13.17 -6.64 -7.64
N GLN A 71 14.50 -6.45 -7.79
CA GLN A 71 15.15 -6.46 -9.10
C GLN A 71 15.01 -7.82 -9.80
N ASP A 72 15.22 -8.91 -9.05
CA ASP A 72 15.06 -10.27 -9.58
C ASP A 72 13.62 -10.55 -10.05
N VAL A 73 12.62 -10.10 -9.31
CA VAL A 73 11.20 -10.23 -9.71
C VAL A 73 10.91 -9.43 -10.97
N ALA A 74 11.40 -8.20 -11.06
CA ALA A 74 11.21 -7.35 -12.23
C ALA A 74 11.88 -7.95 -13.47
N ASP A 75 13.10 -8.49 -13.34
CA ASP A 75 13.83 -9.14 -14.43
C ASP A 75 13.09 -10.41 -14.91
N GLN A 76 12.55 -11.20 -13.99
CA GLN A 76 11.71 -12.36 -14.33
C GLN A 76 10.43 -11.94 -15.06
N ALA A 77 9.78 -10.85 -14.63
CA ALA A 77 8.61 -10.30 -15.28
C ALA A 77 8.90 -9.86 -16.73
N VAL A 78 9.98 -9.10 -16.93
CA VAL A 78 10.44 -8.66 -18.25
C VAL A 78 10.80 -9.86 -19.13
N LYS A 79 11.56 -10.82 -18.61
CA LYS A 79 11.92 -12.05 -19.35
C LYS A 79 10.68 -12.85 -19.78
N ARG A 80 9.64 -12.90 -18.96
CA ARG A 80 8.44 -13.71 -19.21
C ARG A 80 7.43 -13.01 -20.09
N PHE A 81 7.22 -11.70 -19.91
CA PHE A 81 6.13 -10.93 -20.50
C PHE A 81 6.58 -9.71 -21.32
N GLY A 82 7.88 -9.44 -21.38
CA GLY A 82 8.48 -8.39 -22.19
C GLY A 82 8.50 -7.00 -21.57
N LYS A 83 7.41 -6.55 -20.96
CA LYS A 83 7.26 -5.21 -20.39
C LYS A 83 6.55 -5.27 -19.04
N VAL A 84 6.77 -4.25 -18.20
CA VAL A 84 6.01 -4.03 -16.96
C VAL A 84 5.26 -2.72 -17.09
N HIS A 85 3.95 -2.73 -16.84
CA HIS A 85 3.07 -1.56 -16.99
C HIS A 85 2.40 -1.15 -15.68
N MET A 86 2.33 -2.04 -14.70
CA MET A 86 1.71 -1.76 -13.42
C MET A 86 2.54 -2.36 -12.28
N VAL A 87 2.70 -1.60 -11.21
CA VAL A 87 3.11 -2.14 -9.92
C VAL A 87 2.00 -1.90 -8.90
N VAL A 88 1.66 -2.94 -8.15
CA VAL A 88 0.78 -2.85 -6.98
C VAL A 88 1.61 -3.15 -5.74
N ASN A 89 2.00 -2.10 -5.04
CA ASN A 89 2.70 -2.19 -3.77
C ASN A 89 1.68 -2.48 -2.66
N ASN A 90 1.33 -3.76 -2.51
CA ASN A 90 0.26 -4.20 -1.61
C ASN A 90 0.78 -4.93 -0.37
N ALA A 91 1.95 -5.56 -0.43
CA ALA A 91 2.50 -6.24 0.74
C ALA A 91 2.52 -5.33 1.97
N GLY A 92 2.06 -5.86 3.10
CA GLY A 92 1.99 -5.10 4.33
C GLY A 92 1.72 -5.96 5.55
N VAL A 93 2.17 -5.47 6.69
CA VAL A 93 2.06 -6.14 8.00
C VAL A 93 1.45 -5.19 9.03
N GLY A 94 0.67 -5.73 9.96
CA GLY A 94 0.06 -4.93 11.03
C GLY A 94 1.06 -4.51 12.10
N GLY A 95 2.05 -5.36 12.35
CA GLY A 95 2.88 -5.27 13.54
C GLY A 95 2.12 -5.68 14.81
N SER A 96 2.82 -5.93 15.90
CA SER A 96 2.20 -6.11 17.22
C SER A 96 1.76 -4.77 17.79
N GLY A 97 0.57 -4.72 18.36
CA GLY A 97 0.05 -3.52 19.03
C GLY A 97 0.74 -3.24 20.36
N GLY A 98 0.71 -1.98 20.81
CA GLY A 98 1.23 -1.54 22.11
C GLY A 98 1.30 -0.03 22.20
N THR A 99 1.51 0.48 23.43
CA THR A 99 1.85 1.89 23.65
C THR A 99 3.22 2.17 23.07
N ILE A 100 3.59 3.45 22.95
CA ILE A 100 4.87 3.83 22.34
C ILE A 100 6.06 3.25 23.11
N GLU A 101 5.98 3.23 24.44
CA GLU A 101 7.03 2.71 25.33
C GLU A 101 7.09 1.17 25.38
N GLU A 102 6.01 0.48 25.01
CA GLU A 102 5.94 -0.98 25.01
C GLU A 102 6.30 -1.59 23.64
N THR A 103 6.19 -0.80 22.56
CA THR A 103 6.43 -1.29 21.21
C THR A 103 7.91 -1.53 20.96
N ASP A 104 8.30 -2.79 20.74
CA ASP A 104 9.69 -3.18 20.48
C ASP A 104 10.26 -2.46 19.25
N PRO A 105 11.48 -1.88 19.33
CA PRO A 105 12.16 -1.26 18.18
C PRO A 105 12.27 -2.16 16.95
N LYS A 106 12.39 -3.48 17.10
CA LYS A 106 12.38 -4.43 15.98
C LYS A 106 11.02 -4.54 15.30
N THR A 107 9.93 -4.33 16.04
CA THR A 107 8.59 -4.24 15.44
C THR A 107 8.46 -2.96 14.60
N TRP A 108 8.96 -1.83 15.10
CA TRP A 108 9.06 -0.60 14.32
C TRP A 108 9.85 -0.83 13.03
N GLN A 109 11.05 -1.42 13.14
CA GLN A 109 11.90 -1.67 11.98
C GLN A 109 11.20 -2.56 10.96
N TRP A 110 10.58 -3.66 11.40
CA TRP A 110 9.86 -4.57 10.52
C TRP A 110 8.72 -3.89 9.77
N VAL A 111 7.90 -3.11 10.48
CA VAL A 111 6.76 -2.41 9.88
C VAL A 111 7.23 -1.33 8.91
N LEU A 112 8.30 -0.59 9.24
CA LEU A 112 8.93 0.39 8.34
C LEU A 112 9.50 -0.27 7.10
N ASP A 113 10.27 -1.33 7.24
CA ASP A 113 10.92 -2.00 6.11
C ASP A 113 9.89 -2.61 5.14
N VAL A 114 8.82 -3.23 5.66
CA VAL A 114 7.80 -3.85 4.82
C VAL A 114 6.83 -2.80 4.24
N ASN A 115 6.18 -2.01 5.12
CA ASN A 115 5.06 -1.16 4.70
C ASN A 115 5.49 0.14 4.02
N LEU A 116 6.73 0.60 4.22
CA LEU A 116 7.23 1.85 3.67
C LEU A 116 8.35 1.58 2.67
N MET A 117 9.47 0.97 3.09
CA MET A 117 10.59 0.74 2.19
C MET A 117 10.25 -0.24 1.07
N GLY A 118 9.42 -1.26 1.34
CA GLY A 118 8.90 -2.15 0.30
C GLY A 118 8.14 -1.42 -0.81
N VAL A 119 7.37 -0.39 -0.47
CA VAL A 119 6.68 0.48 -1.44
C VAL A 119 7.67 1.33 -2.23
N VAL A 120 8.69 1.88 -1.56
CA VAL A 120 9.78 2.63 -2.20
C VAL A 120 10.53 1.75 -3.19
N TYR A 121 10.97 0.57 -2.78
CA TYR A 121 11.76 -0.34 -3.62
C TYR A 121 10.97 -0.82 -4.84
N GLY A 122 9.71 -1.24 -4.64
CA GLY A 122 8.84 -1.64 -5.76
C GLY A 122 8.66 -0.55 -6.80
N THR A 123 8.48 0.69 -6.36
CA THR A 123 8.36 1.85 -7.25
C THR A 123 9.69 2.19 -7.94
N GLN A 124 10.80 2.21 -7.19
CA GLN A 124 12.13 2.50 -7.74
C GLN A 124 12.57 1.50 -8.80
N VAL A 125 12.22 0.23 -8.66
CA VAL A 125 12.59 -0.82 -9.63
C VAL A 125 11.68 -0.80 -10.85
N THR A 126 10.39 -0.56 -10.69
CA THR A 126 9.41 -0.72 -11.78
C THR A 126 9.19 0.54 -12.62
N VAL A 127 9.28 1.73 -12.03
CA VAL A 127 9.09 3.00 -12.76
C VAL A 127 10.07 3.18 -13.91
N PRO A 128 11.39 2.91 -13.78
CA PRO A 128 12.32 2.98 -14.91
C PRO A 128 11.91 2.06 -16.07
N LEU A 129 11.38 0.87 -15.79
CA LEU A 129 10.88 -0.05 -16.82
C LEU A 129 9.67 0.52 -17.56
N MET A 130 8.75 1.17 -16.84
CA MET A 130 7.59 1.83 -17.45
C MET A 130 8.02 3.03 -18.32
N LYS A 131 8.97 3.84 -17.85
CA LYS A 131 9.52 4.96 -18.62
C LYS A 131 10.24 4.49 -19.89
N ALA A 132 10.96 3.38 -19.80
CA ALA A 132 11.78 2.87 -20.92
C ALA A 132 10.94 2.46 -22.14
N HIS A 133 9.71 1.95 -21.95
CA HIS A 133 8.83 1.60 -23.08
C HIS A 133 7.90 2.72 -23.52
N GLY A 134 7.69 3.77 -22.72
CA GLY A 134 6.93 4.97 -23.07
C GLY A 134 5.43 4.78 -23.29
N GLU A 135 4.86 3.63 -22.89
CA GLU A 135 3.41 3.33 -23.04
C GLU A 135 2.58 3.82 -21.84
N GLY A 136 3.23 4.56 -20.91
CA GLY A 136 2.63 4.90 -19.62
C GLY A 136 2.46 3.70 -18.70
N GLY A 137 1.69 3.84 -17.64
CA GLY A 137 1.48 2.76 -16.68
C GLY A 137 0.78 3.19 -15.41
N TRP A 138 0.85 2.31 -14.40
CA TRP A 138 0.17 2.54 -13.12
C TRP A 138 1.07 2.16 -11.94
N VAL A 139 1.09 3.03 -10.92
CA VAL A 139 1.64 2.76 -9.59
C VAL A 139 0.48 2.79 -8.61
N VAL A 140 0.14 1.63 -8.05
CA VAL A 140 -0.95 1.49 -7.06
C VAL A 140 -0.32 1.18 -5.72
N ASN A 141 -0.39 2.11 -4.79
CA ASN A 141 0.15 1.95 -3.44
C ASN A 141 -0.97 1.66 -2.44
N VAL A 142 -0.85 0.56 -1.69
CA VAL A 142 -1.86 0.20 -0.70
C VAL A 142 -1.51 0.81 0.66
N ALA A 143 -2.18 1.92 0.98
CA ALA A 143 -2.14 2.54 2.30
C ALA A 143 -3.21 1.93 3.24
N SER A 144 -4.00 2.77 3.88
CA SER A 144 -5.13 2.42 4.75
C SER A 144 -5.87 3.70 5.15
N MET A 145 -7.08 3.58 5.62
CA MET A 145 -7.76 4.66 6.36
C MET A 145 -6.97 5.09 7.61
N ALA A 146 -6.10 4.22 8.16
CA ALA A 146 -5.15 4.59 9.22
C ALA A 146 -4.15 5.68 8.80
N GLY A 147 -3.94 5.92 7.49
CA GLY A 147 -3.16 7.04 6.98
C GLY A 147 -3.84 8.40 7.17
N PHE A 148 -5.17 8.43 7.32
CA PHE A 148 -5.98 9.64 7.50
C PHE A 148 -6.49 9.83 8.92
N GLY A 149 -6.68 8.73 9.67
CA GLY A 149 -7.10 8.78 11.08
C GLY A 149 -6.22 7.88 11.94
N PRO A 150 -5.74 8.35 13.11
CA PRO A 150 -4.85 7.56 13.94
C PRO A 150 -5.54 6.31 14.48
N LEU A 151 -4.83 5.19 14.45
CA LEU A 151 -5.24 3.96 15.12
C LEU A 151 -4.41 3.82 16.41
N PRO A 152 -5.01 4.01 17.58
CA PRO A 152 -4.31 3.84 18.85
C PRO A 152 -3.67 2.45 18.96
N LEU A 153 -2.55 2.35 19.65
CA LEU A 153 -1.78 1.12 19.87
C LEU A 153 -1.20 0.47 18.59
N ALA A 154 -1.34 1.12 17.42
CA ALA A 154 -0.77 0.66 16.14
C ALA A 154 0.02 1.79 15.46
N THR A 155 0.80 2.54 16.24
CA THR A 155 1.52 3.73 15.75
C THR A 155 2.51 3.45 14.63
N PRO A 156 3.32 2.36 14.64
CA PRO A 156 4.19 2.04 13.51
C PRO A 156 3.41 1.85 12.20
N TYR A 157 2.30 1.12 12.26
CA TYR A 157 1.42 0.93 11.11
C TYR A 157 0.83 2.25 10.60
N THR A 158 0.24 3.03 11.51
CA THR A 158 -0.35 4.34 11.17
C THR A 158 0.67 5.28 10.53
N ALA A 159 1.89 5.35 11.08
CA ALA A 159 2.97 6.19 10.54
C ALA A 159 3.34 5.78 9.11
N THR A 160 3.51 4.47 8.86
CA THR A 160 3.84 3.98 7.50
C THR A 160 2.72 4.24 6.51
N LYS A 161 1.46 4.04 6.90
CA LYS A 161 0.32 4.26 6.00
C LYS A 161 0.08 5.75 5.70
N ALA A 162 0.37 6.65 6.64
CA ALA A 162 0.38 8.10 6.39
C ALA A 162 1.52 8.50 5.44
N ALA A 163 2.72 7.92 5.61
CA ALA A 163 3.85 8.17 4.72
C ALA A 163 3.57 7.69 3.30
N VAL A 164 2.94 6.51 3.12
CA VAL A 164 2.56 5.99 1.79
C VAL A 164 1.57 6.92 1.09
N VAL A 165 0.61 7.51 1.82
CA VAL A 165 -0.28 8.53 1.23
C VAL A 165 0.53 9.71 0.71
N ALA A 166 1.37 10.32 1.57
CA ALA A 166 2.16 11.51 1.22
C ALA A 166 3.14 11.25 0.05
N MET A 167 3.82 10.09 0.04
CA MET A 167 4.70 9.71 -1.07
C MET A 167 3.93 9.57 -2.38
N THR A 168 2.75 8.96 -2.35
CA THR A 168 1.95 8.77 -3.56
C THR A 168 1.46 10.11 -4.12
N GLU A 169 1.11 11.06 -3.26
CA GLU A 169 0.78 12.44 -3.65
C GLU A 169 1.94 13.10 -4.43
N GLY A 170 3.17 13.00 -3.89
CA GLY A 170 4.37 13.50 -4.58
C GLY A 170 4.61 12.78 -5.90
N TRP A 171 4.61 11.45 -5.90
CA TRP A 171 4.83 10.67 -7.12
C TRP A 171 3.75 10.85 -8.18
N SER A 172 2.52 11.18 -7.79
CA SER A 172 1.45 11.48 -8.76
C SER A 172 1.79 12.69 -9.64
N LEU A 173 2.49 13.68 -9.07
CA LEU A 173 2.96 14.86 -9.78
C LEU A 173 4.21 14.55 -10.62
N GLU A 174 5.17 13.81 -10.06
CA GLU A 174 6.44 13.46 -10.72
C GLU A 174 6.24 12.52 -11.92
N LEU A 175 5.26 11.62 -11.86
CA LEU A 175 5.05 10.57 -12.86
C LEU A 175 4.01 10.93 -13.92
N ALA A 176 3.16 11.92 -13.68
CA ALA A 176 2.14 12.34 -14.63
C ALA A 176 2.70 12.75 -16.01
N PRO A 177 3.84 13.50 -16.13
CA PRO A 177 4.43 13.83 -17.42
C PRO A 177 4.85 12.62 -18.26
N GLU A 178 5.13 11.49 -17.60
CA GLU A 178 5.51 10.21 -18.24
C GLU A 178 4.29 9.33 -18.60
N GLY A 179 3.08 9.83 -18.40
CA GLY A 179 1.85 9.05 -18.59
C GLY A 179 1.66 7.92 -17.59
N ILE A 180 2.39 7.94 -16.46
CA ILE A 180 2.26 6.97 -15.38
C ILE A 180 1.32 7.52 -14.33
N HIS A 181 0.20 6.82 -14.10
CA HIS A 181 -0.79 7.20 -13.12
C HIS A 181 -0.45 6.58 -11.75
N ALA A 182 -0.16 7.42 -10.75
CA ALA A 182 0.04 6.96 -9.37
C ALA A 182 -1.24 7.20 -8.56
N CYS A 183 -1.68 6.17 -7.83
CA CYS A 183 -2.84 6.25 -6.94
C CYS A 183 -2.61 5.53 -5.62
N VAL A 184 -3.32 5.95 -4.59
CA VAL A 184 -3.25 5.37 -3.24
C VAL A 184 -4.58 4.75 -2.84
N LEU A 185 -4.56 3.43 -2.64
CA LEU A 185 -5.70 2.68 -2.12
C LEU A 185 -5.72 2.80 -0.59
N CYS A 186 -6.83 3.29 -0.05
CA CYS A 186 -7.04 3.53 1.38
C CYS A 186 -8.21 2.70 1.90
N PRO A 187 -8.05 1.39 2.08
CA PRO A 187 -9.12 0.54 2.58
C PRO A 187 -9.38 0.78 4.07
N GLY A 188 -10.63 0.58 4.46
CA GLY A 188 -11.00 0.29 5.83
C GLY A 188 -10.76 -1.19 6.14
N PHE A 189 -11.55 -1.75 7.06
CA PHE A 189 -11.43 -3.18 7.39
C PHE A 189 -11.91 -4.05 6.22
N THR A 190 -11.04 -4.94 5.80
CA THR A 190 -11.22 -5.82 4.64
C THR A 190 -10.88 -7.24 5.05
N GLN A 191 -11.64 -8.22 4.57
CA GLN A 191 -11.42 -9.65 4.80
C GLN A 191 -10.06 -10.07 4.23
N THR A 192 -9.06 -10.11 5.11
CA THR A 192 -7.67 -10.47 4.80
C THR A 192 -7.05 -11.22 5.97
N ARG A 193 -5.78 -11.59 5.84
CA ARG A 193 -5.01 -12.24 6.91
C ARG A 193 -3.95 -11.30 7.53
N ILE A 194 -4.13 -9.98 7.42
CA ILE A 194 -3.17 -9.00 7.94
C ILE A 194 -3.01 -9.09 9.46
N ASN A 195 -4.05 -9.45 10.18
CA ASN A 195 -4.03 -9.71 11.63
C ASN A 195 -3.16 -10.93 12.01
N LEU A 196 -2.78 -11.75 11.04
CA LEU A 196 -1.91 -12.92 11.20
C LEU A 196 -0.51 -12.69 10.63
N SER A 197 -0.10 -11.46 10.36
CA SER A 197 1.17 -11.14 9.68
C SER A 197 2.42 -11.64 10.43
N GLU A 198 2.36 -11.80 11.76
CA GLU A 198 3.46 -12.37 12.58
C GLU A 198 3.91 -13.76 12.09
N ARG A 199 3.04 -14.56 11.43
CA ARG A 199 3.39 -15.88 10.87
C ARG A 199 4.48 -15.82 9.80
N ASN A 200 4.61 -14.69 9.12
CA ASN A 200 5.57 -14.46 8.04
C ASN A 200 6.74 -13.55 8.47
N LYS A 201 6.89 -13.28 9.77
CA LYS A 201 7.93 -12.39 10.29
C LYS A 201 9.31 -13.03 10.17
N PRO A 202 10.24 -12.44 9.37
CA PRO A 202 11.60 -12.97 9.26
C PRO A 202 12.36 -12.94 10.60
N ALA A 203 13.25 -13.93 10.79
CA ALA A 203 14.02 -14.07 12.02
C ALA A 203 14.85 -12.83 12.40
N ARG A 204 15.29 -12.02 11.42
CA ARG A 204 16.02 -10.76 11.66
C ARG A 204 15.24 -9.75 12.50
N TYR A 205 13.91 -9.82 12.51
CA TYR A 205 13.03 -8.97 13.32
C TYR A 205 12.52 -9.65 14.58
N ALA A 206 12.99 -10.86 14.89
CA ALA A 206 12.59 -11.53 16.12
C ALA A 206 12.97 -10.68 17.33
N SER A 207 12.00 -10.39 18.19
CA SER A 207 12.19 -9.70 19.46
C SER A 207 12.40 -10.68 20.58
N GLY A 208 13.31 -10.36 21.51
CA GLY A 208 13.56 -11.15 22.72
C GLY A 208 12.55 -10.88 23.85
N ALA A 209 11.63 -9.97 23.68
CA ALA A 209 10.70 -9.55 24.72
C ALA A 209 9.32 -10.18 24.55
N GLY A 210 8.74 -10.54 25.66
CA GLY A 210 7.51 -11.29 25.80
C GLY A 210 6.27 -10.69 25.18
N ALA A 211 5.23 -11.51 25.20
CA ALA A 211 3.88 -11.20 24.74
C ALA A 211 3.43 -9.80 25.15
N GLY A 212 2.93 -9.05 24.16
CA GLY A 212 2.39 -7.70 24.36
C GLY A 212 1.47 -7.57 25.56
N SER A 213 1.31 -6.35 26.03
CA SER A 213 0.47 -6.00 27.18
C SER A 213 -0.97 -6.51 27.04
N GLY A 214 -1.72 -6.51 28.13
CA GLY A 214 -3.13 -6.88 28.10
C GLY A 214 -3.95 -6.06 27.11
N ALA A 215 -3.57 -4.77 26.94
CA ALA A 215 -4.19 -3.86 25.97
C ALA A 215 -3.90 -4.29 24.51
N ALA A 216 -2.68 -4.72 24.21
CA ALA A 216 -2.32 -5.24 22.89
C ALA A 216 -3.15 -6.49 22.53
N LYS A 217 -3.29 -7.44 23.45
CA LYS A 217 -4.10 -8.66 23.24
C LYS A 217 -5.59 -8.37 23.03
N GLN A 218 -6.14 -7.38 23.75
CA GLN A 218 -7.52 -6.95 23.55
C GLN A 218 -7.72 -6.33 22.16
N LEU A 219 -6.75 -5.49 21.73
CA LEU A 219 -6.76 -4.90 20.39
C LEU A 219 -6.71 -5.97 19.29
N ASP A 220 -5.84 -6.96 19.43
CA ASP A 220 -5.71 -8.07 18.46
C ASP A 220 -7.02 -8.83 18.30
N GLY A 221 -7.72 -9.11 19.41
CA GLY A 221 -9.03 -9.77 19.38
C GLY A 221 -10.13 -8.92 18.72
N ALA A 222 -10.12 -7.61 18.95
CA ALA A 222 -11.04 -6.68 18.31
C ALA A 222 -10.73 -6.52 16.81
N LEU A 223 -9.46 -6.37 16.45
CA LEU A 223 -9.00 -6.28 15.06
C LEU A 223 -9.37 -7.54 14.26
N LYS A 224 -9.15 -8.71 14.85
CA LYS A 224 -9.52 -9.97 14.19
C LYS A 224 -11.01 -9.97 13.81
N ARG A 225 -11.92 -9.61 14.72
CA ARG A 225 -13.34 -9.59 14.45
C ARG A 225 -13.71 -8.62 13.33
N VAL A 226 -13.23 -7.36 13.41
CA VAL A 226 -13.56 -6.35 12.40
C VAL A 226 -12.94 -6.63 11.03
N VAL A 227 -11.83 -7.38 10.98
CA VAL A 227 -11.24 -7.87 9.73
C VAL A 227 -12.07 -9.02 9.17
N ASP A 228 -12.46 -9.99 9.99
CA ASP A 228 -13.28 -11.14 9.56
C ASP A 228 -14.67 -10.69 9.05
N GLU A 229 -15.24 -9.64 9.65
CA GLU A 229 -16.52 -9.02 9.26
C GLU A 229 -16.36 -7.91 8.20
N GLY A 230 -15.15 -7.63 7.77
CA GLY A 230 -14.80 -6.54 6.85
C GLY A 230 -15.34 -6.71 5.44
N MET A 231 -15.07 -5.72 4.60
CA MET A 231 -15.44 -5.75 3.18
C MET A 231 -14.72 -6.91 2.46
N PRO A 232 -15.41 -7.68 1.60
CA PRO A 232 -14.75 -8.70 0.77
C PRO A 232 -13.65 -8.10 -0.10
N SER A 233 -12.50 -8.80 -0.20
CA SER A 233 -11.33 -8.31 -0.96
C SER A 233 -11.62 -8.12 -2.45
N ASN A 234 -12.50 -8.91 -3.03
CA ASN A 234 -12.91 -8.75 -4.44
C ASN A 234 -13.65 -7.44 -4.70
N VAL A 235 -14.46 -6.95 -3.73
CA VAL A 235 -15.12 -5.64 -3.85
C VAL A 235 -14.09 -4.51 -3.82
N VAL A 236 -13.06 -4.63 -2.96
CA VAL A 236 -11.94 -3.70 -2.93
C VAL A 236 -11.19 -3.70 -4.28
N ALA A 237 -10.93 -4.88 -4.85
CA ALA A 237 -10.24 -5.00 -6.14
C ALA A 237 -11.04 -4.36 -7.28
N GLU A 238 -12.35 -4.59 -7.36
CA GLU A 238 -13.19 -3.95 -8.38
C GLU A 238 -13.23 -2.42 -8.22
N ARG A 239 -13.23 -1.91 -6.98
CA ARG A 239 -13.12 -0.48 -6.72
C ARG A 239 -11.78 0.11 -7.19
N VAL A 240 -10.68 -0.66 -7.08
CA VAL A 240 -9.38 -0.26 -7.65
C VAL A 240 -9.48 -0.13 -9.17
N ILE A 241 -10.08 -1.08 -9.85
CA ILE A 241 -10.26 -1.02 -11.31
C ILE A 241 -11.05 0.24 -11.71
N GLU A 242 -12.17 0.48 -11.07
CA GLU A 242 -13.00 1.67 -11.32
C GLU A 242 -12.19 2.96 -11.17
N ALA A 243 -11.37 3.05 -10.11
CA ALA A 243 -10.51 4.19 -9.85
C ALA A 243 -9.40 4.36 -10.91
N LEU A 244 -8.81 3.27 -11.36
CA LEU A 244 -7.78 3.30 -12.41
C LEU A 244 -8.38 3.77 -13.77
N GLU A 245 -9.57 3.33 -14.11
CA GLU A 245 -10.30 3.75 -15.31
C GLU A 245 -10.68 5.25 -15.24
N SER A 246 -11.05 5.73 -14.05
CA SER A 246 -11.42 7.13 -13.78
C SER A 246 -10.22 8.03 -13.45
N LYS A 247 -9.00 7.46 -13.37
CA LYS A 247 -7.76 8.17 -12.98
C LYS A 247 -7.85 8.87 -11.62
N GLU A 248 -8.51 8.24 -10.65
CA GLU A 248 -8.56 8.77 -9.29
C GLU A 248 -7.22 8.58 -8.56
N MET A 249 -6.76 9.62 -7.87
CA MET A 249 -5.53 9.53 -7.06
C MET A 249 -5.82 8.87 -5.70
N TYR A 250 -6.93 9.19 -5.04
CA TYR A 250 -7.34 8.58 -3.78
C TYR A 250 -8.43 7.54 -4.01
N VAL A 251 -8.13 6.28 -3.70
CA VAL A 251 -9.07 5.17 -3.84
C VAL A 251 -9.61 4.77 -2.47
N PHE A 252 -10.73 5.36 -2.08
CA PHE A 252 -11.42 5.01 -0.85
C PHE A 252 -12.43 3.89 -1.10
N THR A 253 -12.48 2.93 -0.19
CA THR A 253 -13.40 1.78 -0.24
C THR A 253 -14.57 1.89 0.76
N HIS A 254 -14.41 2.72 1.81
CA HIS A 254 -15.38 2.88 2.90
C HIS A 254 -15.83 4.34 3.03
N PRO A 255 -16.80 4.81 2.23
CA PRO A 255 -17.27 6.21 2.27
C PRO A 255 -17.77 6.65 3.64
N SER A 256 -18.29 5.70 4.44
CA SER A 256 -18.74 5.93 5.82
C SER A 256 -17.61 6.35 6.78
N TYR A 257 -16.34 6.14 6.41
CA TYR A 257 -15.18 6.53 7.23
C TYR A 257 -14.73 7.98 7.00
N ARG A 258 -15.37 8.72 6.10
CA ARG A 258 -15.09 10.15 5.88
C ARG A 258 -14.99 10.96 7.19
N PRO A 259 -15.87 10.78 8.21
CA PRO A 259 -15.77 11.54 9.46
C PRO A 259 -14.44 11.35 10.19
N LEU A 260 -13.78 10.18 10.08
CA LEU A 260 -12.47 9.95 10.72
C LEU A 260 -11.37 10.84 10.12
N ALA A 261 -11.33 10.97 8.79
CA ALA A 261 -10.42 11.89 8.12
C ALA A 261 -10.76 13.37 8.45
N GLN A 262 -12.05 13.70 8.50
CA GLN A 262 -12.53 15.05 8.79
C GLN A 262 -12.06 15.56 10.16
N VAL A 263 -12.00 14.71 11.18
CA VAL A 263 -11.50 15.07 12.53
C VAL A 263 -10.08 15.63 12.44
N ARG A 264 -9.18 14.96 11.69
CA ARG A 264 -7.80 15.41 11.50
C ARG A 264 -7.72 16.75 10.77
N PHE A 265 -8.45 16.90 9.66
CA PHE A 265 -8.45 18.12 8.88
C PHE A 265 -9.05 19.31 9.66
N ASN A 266 -10.14 19.08 10.39
CA ASN A 266 -10.74 20.15 11.23
C ASN A 266 -9.79 20.59 12.34
N ALA A 267 -9.10 19.66 12.99
CA ALA A 267 -8.12 19.99 14.03
C ALA A 267 -6.95 20.80 13.47
N ALA A 268 -6.45 20.44 12.27
CA ALA A 268 -5.39 21.19 11.60
C ALA A 268 -5.85 22.61 11.22
N ASN A 269 -7.02 22.74 10.59
CA ASN A 269 -7.60 24.04 10.22
C ASN A 269 -7.77 24.93 11.45
N ALA A 270 -8.35 24.43 12.55
CA ALA A 270 -8.48 25.20 13.79
C ALA A 270 -7.12 25.61 14.38
N ALA A 271 -6.04 24.86 14.13
CA ALA A 271 -4.69 25.24 14.56
C ALA A 271 -4.14 26.40 13.69
N PHE A 272 -4.40 26.38 12.36
CA PHE A 272 -4.08 27.49 11.48
C PHE A 272 -4.85 28.77 11.87
N ASP A 273 -6.15 28.67 12.15
CA ASP A 273 -6.96 29.81 12.61
C ASP A 273 -6.41 30.44 13.87
N ARG A 274 -5.98 29.62 14.85
CA ARG A 274 -5.32 30.12 16.06
C ARG A 274 -3.97 30.77 15.77
N ALA A 275 -3.17 30.21 14.86
CA ALA A 275 -1.90 30.77 14.46
C ALA A 275 -2.08 32.15 13.81
N ALA A 276 -3.08 32.29 12.93
CA ALA A 276 -3.41 33.58 12.27
C ALA A 276 -3.83 34.68 13.26
N GLN A 277 -4.35 34.31 14.44
CA GLN A 277 -4.74 35.24 15.49
C GLN A 277 -3.59 35.56 16.49
N SER A 278 -2.43 34.92 16.33
CA SER A 278 -1.29 35.14 17.21
C SER A 278 -0.64 36.50 16.96
N PRO A 279 -0.50 37.38 17.98
CA PRO A 279 0.24 38.63 17.82
C PRO A 279 1.70 38.44 17.37
N LEU A 280 2.31 37.30 17.68
CA LEU A 280 3.68 36.96 17.27
C LEU A 280 3.82 36.73 15.77
N LEU A 281 2.73 36.39 15.09
CA LEU A 281 2.71 36.05 13.67
C LEU A 281 2.04 37.12 12.80
N ALA A 282 1.66 38.28 13.37
CA ALA A 282 0.86 39.28 12.67
C ALA A 282 1.49 39.77 11.34
N GLU A 283 2.83 39.90 11.30
CA GLU A 283 3.55 40.31 10.07
C GLU A 283 3.67 39.20 9.03
N TYR A 284 3.40 37.94 9.41
CA TYR A 284 3.59 36.74 8.58
C TYR A 284 2.29 36.14 8.06
N VAL A 285 1.13 36.61 8.49
CA VAL A 285 -0.19 36.03 8.14
C VAL A 285 -0.45 36.03 6.63
N ASN A 286 0.08 37.02 5.92
CA ASN A 286 -0.15 37.22 4.48
C ASN A 286 1.10 36.91 3.63
N LEU A 287 2.07 36.16 4.13
CA LEU A 287 3.21 35.75 3.31
C LEU A 287 2.74 34.89 2.13
N PRO A 288 3.21 35.19 0.92
CA PRO A 288 2.88 34.36 -0.24
C PRO A 288 3.49 32.96 -0.07
N LEU A 289 2.82 31.96 -0.61
CA LEU A 289 3.40 30.61 -0.74
C LEU A 289 4.61 30.67 -1.69
N PRO A 290 5.69 29.93 -1.40
CA PRO A 290 6.79 29.79 -2.33
C PRO A 290 6.29 29.23 -3.67
N ASP A 291 6.71 29.85 -4.76
CA ASP A 291 6.44 29.35 -6.12
C ASP A 291 7.64 28.50 -6.58
N PHE A 292 7.46 27.19 -6.64
CA PHE A 292 8.45 26.23 -7.12
C PHE A 292 8.32 25.92 -8.62
N SER A 293 7.46 26.60 -9.34
CA SER A 293 7.21 26.38 -10.78
C SER A 293 8.19 27.14 -11.71
N GLN A 294 9.11 27.93 -11.14
CA GLN A 294 9.95 28.88 -11.90
C GLN A 294 11.41 28.42 -12.08
N GLU A 295 11.76 27.12 -11.94
CA GLU A 295 13.08 26.60 -12.28
C GLU A 295 13.06 25.62 -13.46
#